data_d2ddb12fc1af5572f288c494a3b488f0
#
_entry.id   d2ddb12fc1af5572f288c494a3b488f0
#
_cell.length_a   1.000
_cell.length_b   1.000
_cell.length_c   1.000
_cell.angle_alpha   90.00
_cell.angle_beta   90.00
_cell.angle_gamma   90.00
#
_symmetry.space_group_name_H-M   'P 1'
#
loop_
_entity.id
_entity.type
_entity.pdbx_description
1 polymer ?
#
loop_
_entity_poly.entity_id
_entity_poly.type
_entity_poly.pdbx_seq_one_letter_code
_entity_poly.pdbx_strand_id
1 'polypeptide(L)'
;NLFKSENAIDAEIILARDYNNDLSLVHKVQAFENSPTLGRPGLSKKLVNYYLMKNGNRFTDQPNYATMEFKDEIVNRDPRLAQTIRTSNINMNVTMTGYHLLKYANDNMSYTGDSSNDLPLFRLAEVYLNYAEAKAELGTLTQTDIDNTINKLRTRAGVTGKLNMNAANLS
;
A
#
# COMPACT_ATOMS: atom_id res chain seq x y z
N ASN A 1 -4.65 3.97 11.30
CA ASN A 1 -3.96 3.79 10.01
C ASN A 1 -2.49 4.19 10.17
N LEU A 2 -1.58 3.23 9.99
CA LEU A 2 -0.14 3.38 10.20
C LEU A 2 0.48 4.61 9.50
N PHE A 3 0.02 4.92 8.31
CA PHE A 3 0.58 5.99 7.46
C PHE A 3 -0.09 7.36 7.64
N LYS A 4 -1.07 7.45 8.56
CA LYS A 4 -1.79 8.68 8.92
C LYS A 4 -1.65 8.99 10.41
N SER A 5 -0.88 8.18 11.13
CA SER A 5 -0.63 8.39 12.56
C SER A 5 0.29 9.60 12.74
N GLU A 6 -0.05 10.47 13.68
CA GLU A 6 0.80 11.63 14.04
C GLU A 6 2.15 11.14 14.54
N ASN A 7 2.17 10.10 15.36
CA ASN A 7 3.39 9.48 15.84
C ASN A 7 3.57 8.08 15.27
N ALA A 8 4.80 7.64 15.10
CA ALA A 8 5.15 6.29 14.67
C ALA A 8 4.58 5.25 15.66
N ILE A 9 4.10 4.12 15.14
CA ILE A 9 3.53 3.02 15.92
C ILE A 9 4.64 2.01 16.23
N ASP A 10 5.16 2.00 17.45
CA ASP A 10 6.30 1.19 17.89
C ASP A 10 6.17 -0.31 17.62
N ALA A 11 4.95 -0.84 17.65
CA ALA A 11 4.71 -2.26 17.37
C ALA A 11 4.98 -2.69 15.90
N GLU A 12 5.07 -1.73 14.99
CA GLU A 12 5.24 -1.98 13.55
C GLU A 12 6.43 -1.21 12.96
N ILE A 13 6.76 -0.03 13.47
CA ILE A 13 7.77 0.87 12.93
C ILE A 13 9.10 0.65 13.64
N ILE A 14 10.15 0.41 12.86
CA ILE A 14 11.53 0.23 13.34
C ILE A 14 12.27 1.57 13.32
N LEU A 15 12.02 2.36 12.27
CA LEU A 15 12.60 3.69 12.11
C LEU A 15 11.62 4.57 11.34
N ALA A 16 11.38 5.77 11.86
CA ALA A 16 10.61 6.82 11.22
C ALA A 16 11.40 8.13 11.16
N ARG A 17 10.99 9.00 10.26
CA ARG A 17 11.32 10.42 10.32
C ARG A 17 10.20 11.09 11.10
N ASP A 18 10.55 11.65 12.26
CA ASP A 18 9.62 12.36 13.12
C ASP A 18 9.36 13.77 12.60
N TYR A 19 8.11 14.18 12.69
CA TYR A 19 7.63 15.51 12.36
C TYR A 19 6.78 16.06 13.51
N ASN A 20 6.73 17.38 13.65
CA ASN A 20 6.02 18.02 14.76
C ASN A 20 5.63 19.45 14.38
N ASN A 21 4.34 19.78 14.44
CA ASN A 21 3.84 21.12 14.12
C ASN A 21 4.36 22.19 15.09
N ASP A 22 4.46 21.89 16.39
CA ASP A 22 4.88 22.86 17.40
C ASP A 22 6.35 23.28 17.21
N LEU A 23 7.15 22.39 16.63
CA LEU A 23 8.55 22.63 16.28
C LEU A 23 8.74 23.12 14.85
N SER A 24 7.65 23.34 14.09
CA SER A 24 7.68 23.68 12.66
C SER A 24 8.44 22.67 11.80
N LEU A 25 8.53 21.43 12.27
CA LEU A 25 9.08 20.29 11.53
C LEU A 25 7.94 19.62 10.76
N VAL A 26 7.78 19.99 9.50
CA VAL A 26 6.67 19.55 8.65
C VAL A 26 7.16 19.04 7.31
N HIS A 27 6.28 18.30 6.59
CA HIS A 27 6.55 17.83 5.24
C HIS A 27 5.40 18.15 4.28
N LYS A 28 5.65 18.03 2.98
CA LYS A 28 4.70 18.42 1.93
C LYS A 28 4.14 17.22 1.13
N VAL A 29 4.15 16.02 1.68
CA VAL A 29 3.67 14.83 0.97
C VAL A 29 2.22 15.01 0.53
N GLN A 30 1.34 15.46 1.42
CA GLN A 30 -0.06 15.67 1.10
C GLN A 30 -0.27 16.81 0.08
N ALA A 31 0.49 17.89 0.20
CA ALA A 31 0.47 18.97 -0.79
C ALA A 31 0.82 18.42 -2.18
N PHE A 32 1.82 17.55 -2.26
CA PHE A 32 2.26 16.94 -3.51
C PHE A 32 1.18 16.03 -4.13
N GLU A 33 0.44 15.30 -3.29
CA GLU A 33 -0.61 14.38 -3.73
C GLU A 33 -1.90 15.09 -4.17
N ASN A 34 -2.24 16.22 -3.54
CA ASN A 34 -3.51 16.90 -3.74
C ASN A 34 -3.44 18.17 -4.60
N SER A 35 -2.24 18.65 -4.95
CA SER A 35 -2.10 19.87 -5.73
C SER A 35 -2.09 19.62 -7.24
N PRO A 36 -2.88 20.34 -8.02
CA PRO A 36 -2.85 20.23 -9.49
C PRO A 36 -1.58 20.83 -10.11
N THR A 37 -0.76 21.56 -9.32
CA THR A 37 0.45 22.25 -9.79
C THR A 37 1.76 21.62 -9.32
N LEU A 38 1.71 20.61 -8.44
CA LEU A 38 2.89 19.96 -7.85
C LEU A 38 3.08 18.53 -8.36
N GLY A 39 3.30 18.37 -9.68
CA GLY A 39 3.71 17.10 -10.29
C GLY A 39 2.60 16.09 -10.54
N ARG A 40 1.43 16.21 -9.91
CA ARG A 40 0.26 15.35 -10.11
C ARG A 40 0.58 13.86 -10.07
N PRO A 41 1.18 13.33 -8.98
CA PRO A 41 1.62 11.95 -8.91
C PRO A 41 0.44 10.97 -9.01
N GLY A 42 0.75 9.76 -9.46
CA GLY A 42 -0.22 8.66 -9.50
C GLY A 42 0.51 7.34 -9.62
N LEU A 43 -0.10 6.27 -9.14
CA LEU A 43 0.48 4.95 -9.30
C LEU A 43 0.39 4.49 -10.76
N SER A 44 1.34 3.65 -11.17
CA SER A 44 1.23 2.96 -12.45
C SER A 44 0.17 1.85 -12.38
N LYS A 45 -0.51 1.56 -13.49
CA LYS A 45 -1.43 0.41 -13.59
C LYS A 45 -0.73 -0.90 -13.22
N LYS A 46 0.55 -1.05 -13.58
CA LYS A 46 1.35 -2.21 -13.22
C LYS A 46 1.41 -2.42 -11.70
N LEU A 47 1.67 -1.36 -10.92
CA LEU A 47 1.71 -1.45 -9.46
C LEU A 47 0.32 -1.75 -8.88
N VAL A 48 -0.74 -1.13 -9.40
CA VAL A 48 -2.12 -1.41 -8.98
C VAL A 48 -2.49 -2.86 -9.27
N ASN A 49 -2.04 -3.44 -10.37
CA ASN A 49 -2.29 -4.83 -10.72
C ASN A 49 -1.62 -5.84 -9.76
N TYR A 50 -0.54 -5.47 -9.06
CA TYR A 50 0.08 -6.33 -8.05
C TYR A 50 -0.74 -6.49 -6.76
N TYR A 51 -1.68 -5.58 -6.48
CA TYR A 51 -2.61 -5.81 -5.39
C TYR A 51 -3.50 -7.01 -5.74
N LEU A 52 -3.58 -7.97 -4.83
CA LEU A 52 -4.35 -9.19 -5.03
C LEU A 52 -5.86 -8.92 -5.02
N MET A 53 -6.63 -9.89 -5.41
CA MET A 53 -8.03 -9.99 -5.05
C MET A 53 -8.14 -10.30 -3.54
N LYS A 54 -9.27 -9.98 -2.93
CA LYS A 54 -9.52 -10.23 -1.49
C LYS A 54 -9.37 -11.71 -1.12
N ASN A 55 -9.67 -12.60 -2.06
CA ASN A 55 -9.51 -14.06 -1.89
C ASN A 55 -8.06 -14.55 -2.07
N GLY A 56 -7.11 -13.67 -2.35
CA GLY A 56 -5.69 -13.98 -2.50
C GLY A 56 -5.24 -14.33 -3.93
N ASN A 57 -6.14 -14.41 -4.90
CA ASN A 57 -5.80 -14.62 -6.30
C ASN A 57 -5.15 -13.38 -6.91
N ARG A 58 -4.39 -13.56 -7.99
CA ARG A 58 -3.87 -12.42 -8.76
C ARG A 58 -5.01 -11.67 -9.44
N PHE A 59 -4.96 -10.35 -9.46
CA PHE A 59 -5.92 -9.54 -10.21
C PHE A 59 -5.81 -9.80 -11.72
N THR A 60 -4.60 -10.01 -12.20
CA THR A 60 -4.31 -10.29 -13.62
C THR A 60 -4.87 -11.61 -14.13
N ASP A 61 -5.32 -12.50 -13.25
CA ASP A 61 -6.01 -13.74 -13.63
C ASP A 61 -7.50 -13.50 -13.91
N GLN A 62 -8.01 -12.29 -13.66
CA GLN A 62 -9.40 -11.96 -13.96
C GLN A 62 -9.60 -11.76 -15.48
N PRO A 63 -10.73 -12.25 -16.03
CA PRO A 63 -11.08 -11.96 -17.43
C PRO A 63 -11.11 -10.44 -17.68
N ASN A 64 -10.52 -10.01 -18.77
CA ASN A 64 -10.53 -8.61 -19.22
C ASN A 64 -9.89 -7.59 -18.23
N TYR A 65 -9.04 -8.04 -17.30
CA TYR A 65 -8.40 -7.14 -16.33
C TYR A 65 -7.71 -5.91 -16.97
N ALA A 66 -7.20 -6.08 -18.19
CA ALA A 66 -6.46 -5.04 -18.90
C ALA A 66 -7.35 -3.89 -19.40
N THR A 67 -8.63 -4.19 -19.67
CA THR A 67 -9.64 -3.25 -20.22
C THR A 67 -10.75 -2.92 -19.21
N MET A 68 -10.63 -3.43 -17.99
CA MET A 68 -11.61 -3.22 -16.93
C MET A 68 -11.70 -1.73 -16.57
N GLU A 69 -12.92 -1.22 -16.41
CA GLU A 69 -13.12 0.16 -15.94
C GLU A 69 -12.71 0.28 -14.47
N PHE A 70 -12.26 1.47 -14.07
CA PHE A 70 -11.79 1.72 -12.70
C PHE A 70 -12.80 1.29 -11.62
N LYS A 71 -14.09 1.56 -11.82
CA LYS A 71 -15.14 1.18 -10.86
C LYS A 71 -15.20 -0.33 -10.59
N ASP A 72 -14.89 -1.15 -11.59
CA ASP A 72 -14.90 -2.61 -11.52
C ASP A 72 -13.53 -3.14 -11.06
N GLU A 73 -12.46 -2.46 -11.47
CA GLU A 73 -11.08 -2.77 -11.10
C GLU A 73 -10.82 -2.73 -9.59
N ILE A 74 -11.55 -1.89 -8.84
CA ILE A 74 -11.38 -1.73 -7.39
C ILE A 74 -12.23 -2.70 -6.55
N VAL A 75 -13.11 -3.48 -7.18
CA VAL A 75 -14.05 -4.37 -6.48
C VAL A 75 -13.35 -5.65 -6.00
N ASN A 76 -13.63 -6.08 -4.77
CA ASN A 76 -13.10 -7.30 -4.17
C ASN A 76 -11.56 -7.40 -4.19
N ARG A 77 -10.88 -6.28 -4.10
CA ARG A 77 -9.41 -6.21 -4.04
C ARG A 77 -8.89 -6.33 -2.60
N ASP A 78 -7.61 -6.56 -2.51
CA ASP A 78 -6.85 -6.41 -1.27
C ASP A 78 -7.22 -5.06 -0.60
N PRO A 79 -7.67 -5.07 0.66
CA PRO A 79 -8.09 -3.84 1.35
C PRO A 79 -7.02 -2.74 1.41
N ARG A 80 -5.74 -3.10 1.26
CA ARG A 80 -4.64 -2.11 1.21
C ARG A 80 -4.69 -1.25 -0.04
N LEU A 81 -5.33 -1.71 -1.13
CA LEU A 81 -5.49 -0.88 -2.33
C LEU A 81 -6.26 0.40 -1.99
N ALA A 82 -7.41 0.29 -1.30
CA ALA A 82 -8.22 1.42 -0.87
C ALA A 82 -7.55 2.29 0.22
N GLN A 83 -6.45 1.82 0.81
CA GLN A 83 -5.60 2.61 1.73
C GLN A 83 -4.45 3.32 1.00
N THR A 84 -4.20 2.95 -0.25
CA THR A 84 -3.09 3.46 -1.06
C THR A 84 -3.55 4.43 -2.13
N ILE A 85 -4.71 4.15 -2.76
CA ILE A 85 -5.35 5.03 -3.73
C ILE A 85 -6.77 5.38 -3.31
N ARG A 86 -7.27 6.51 -3.78
CA ARG A 86 -8.67 6.89 -3.61
C ARG A 86 -9.54 6.02 -4.52
N THR A 87 -10.55 5.39 -3.94
CA THR A 87 -11.52 4.55 -4.65
C THR A 87 -12.85 5.27 -4.91
N SER A 88 -13.02 6.47 -4.35
CA SER A 88 -14.14 7.37 -4.57
C SER A 88 -13.67 8.82 -4.57
N ASN A 89 -14.48 9.72 -5.13
CA ASN A 89 -14.18 11.15 -5.18
C ASN A 89 -12.79 11.46 -5.77
N ILE A 90 -12.44 10.79 -6.87
CA ILE A 90 -11.14 10.97 -7.52
C ILE A 90 -11.10 12.35 -8.18
N ASN A 91 -10.05 13.11 -7.89
CA ASN A 91 -9.78 14.35 -8.58
C ASN A 91 -8.73 14.12 -9.68
N MET A 92 -9.20 14.06 -10.93
CA MET A 92 -8.34 13.85 -12.10
C MET A 92 -7.37 15.01 -12.37
N ASN A 93 -7.60 16.18 -11.78
CA ASN A 93 -6.69 17.32 -11.92
C ASN A 93 -5.39 17.16 -11.11
N VAL A 94 -5.37 16.25 -10.13
CA VAL A 94 -4.21 16.03 -9.25
C VAL A 94 -3.48 14.71 -9.50
N THR A 95 -3.88 13.95 -10.52
CA THR A 95 -3.21 12.70 -10.91
C THR A 95 -3.07 12.57 -12.42
N MET A 96 -1.91 12.10 -12.89
CA MET A 96 -1.67 11.86 -14.31
C MET A 96 -2.11 10.47 -14.77
N THR A 97 -2.28 9.52 -13.84
CA THR A 97 -2.54 8.11 -14.15
C THR A 97 -3.98 7.67 -13.88
N GLY A 98 -4.77 8.53 -13.25
CA GLY A 98 -6.10 8.17 -12.73
C GLY A 98 -6.09 7.49 -11.36
N TYR A 99 -4.95 6.97 -10.92
CA TYR A 99 -4.79 6.36 -9.59
C TYR A 99 -4.32 7.41 -8.58
N HIS A 100 -5.25 8.20 -8.08
CA HIS A 100 -5.00 9.28 -7.13
C HIS A 100 -4.50 8.73 -5.79
N LEU A 101 -3.32 9.13 -5.36
CA LEU A 101 -2.69 8.69 -4.12
C LEU A 101 -3.50 9.09 -2.89
N LEU A 102 -3.45 8.24 -1.87
CA LEU A 102 -4.06 8.45 -0.56
C LEU A 102 -3.08 8.13 0.59
N LYS A 103 -2.02 7.39 0.29
CA LYS A 103 -1.07 6.94 1.30
C LYS A 103 -0.28 8.14 1.83
N TYR A 104 -0.19 8.29 3.15
CA TYR A 104 0.36 9.43 3.88
C TYR A 104 -0.49 10.72 3.86
N ALA A 105 -1.55 10.78 3.06
CA ALA A 105 -2.46 11.91 3.06
C ALA A 105 -3.52 11.77 4.17
N ASN A 106 -3.98 12.88 4.73
CA ASN A 106 -5.17 12.90 5.55
C ASN A 106 -6.44 12.81 4.66
N ASP A 107 -7.62 12.76 5.28
CA ASP A 107 -8.87 12.56 4.53
C ASP A 107 -9.39 13.85 3.87
N ASN A 108 -8.81 15.00 4.16
CA ASN A 108 -9.17 16.26 3.52
C ASN A 108 -8.50 16.38 2.14
N MET A 109 -9.24 16.05 1.10
CA MET A 109 -8.78 16.06 -0.30
C MET A 109 -8.41 17.45 -0.83
N SER A 110 -8.95 18.50 -0.23
CA SER A 110 -8.67 19.88 -0.64
C SER A 110 -7.49 20.48 0.10
N TYR A 111 -6.96 19.76 1.09
CA TYR A 111 -5.84 20.25 1.87
C TYR A 111 -4.54 20.10 1.10
N THR A 112 -3.87 21.20 0.86
CA THR A 112 -2.57 21.28 0.16
C THR A 112 -1.48 21.90 1.05
N GLY A 113 -1.73 21.96 2.36
CA GLY A 113 -0.78 22.48 3.33
C GLY A 113 0.26 21.44 3.77
N ASP A 114 1.02 21.84 4.76
CA ASP A 114 2.04 21.00 5.38
C ASP A 114 1.40 19.94 6.29
N SER A 115 2.10 18.83 6.48
CA SER A 115 1.68 17.71 7.33
C SER A 115 2.77 17.41 8.36
N SER A 116 2.37 16.90 9.52
CA SER A 116 3.26 16.57 10.64
C SER A 116 3.23 15.10 11.04
N ASN A 117 2.46 14.26 10.33
CA ASN A 117 2.47 12.83 10.58
C ASN A 117 3.84 12.22 10.25
N ASP A 118 4.31 11.31 11.12
CA ASP A 118 5.59 10.66 10.94
C ASP A 118 5.65 9.81 9.66
N LEU A 119 6.84 9.81 9.04
CA LEU A 119 7.08 9.02 7.83
C LEU A 119 7.88 7.75 8.17
N PRO A 120 7.25 6.56 8.15
CA PRO A 120 7.93 5.28 8.32
C PRO A 120 9.01 5.06 7.25
N LEU A 121 10.24 4.83 7.68
CA LEU A 121 11.39 4.49 6.83
C LEU A 121 11.60 2.98 6.77
N PHE A 122 11.66 2.32 7.94
CA PHE A 122 11.74 0.87 8.06
C PHE A 122 10.63 0.34 8.96
N ARG A 123 10.03 -0.77 8.57
CA ARG A 123 8.94 -1.37 9.32
C ARG A 123 8.99 -2.90 9.30
N LEU A 124 8.38 -3.52 10.30
CA LEU A 124 8.40 -4.97 10.52
C LEU A 124 7.88 -5.78 9.32
N ALA A 125 6.90 -5.24 8.57
CA ALA A 125 6.39 -5.91 7.37
C ALA A 125 7.49 -6.13 6.30
N GLU A 126 8.42 -5.18 6.13
CA GLU A 126 9.55 -5.31 5.23
C GLU A 126 10.49 -6.42 5.69
N VAL A 127 10.80 -6.48 6.99
CA VAL A 127 11.63 -7.55 7.57
C VAL A 127 11.04 -8.93 7.30
N TYR A 128 9.72 -9.09 7.47
CA TYR A 128 9.04 -10.35 7.16
C TYR A 128 9.17 -10.74 5.69
N LEU A 129 9.01 -9.78 4.79
CA LEU A 129 9.12 -10.06 3.35
C LEU A 129 10.56 -10.38 2.94
N ASN A 130 11.54 -9.61 3.42
CA ASN A 130 12.96 -9.87 3.16
C ASN A 130 13.40 -11.23 3.69
N TYR A 131 12.92 -11.63 4.88
CA TYR A 131 13.18 -12.96 5.42
C TYR A 131 12.60 -14.07 4.52
N ALA A 132 11.34 -13.93 4.11
CA ALA A 132 10.68 -14.93 3.25
C ALA A 132 11.38 -15.02 1.88
N GLU A 133 11.76 -13.89 1.29
CA GLU A 133 12.49 -13.81 0.04
C GLU A 133 13.85 -14.50 0.14
N ALA A 134 14.64 -14.17 1.16
CA ALA A 134 15.95 -14.78 1.39
C ALA A 134 15.85 -16.31 1.55
N LYS A 135 14.85 -16.80 2.28
CA LYS A 135 14.60 -18.23 2.45
C LYS A 135 14.19 -18.91 1.13
N ALA A 136 13.43 -18.20 0.29
CA ALA A 136 13.04 -18.68 -1.04
C ALA A 136 14.25 -18.79 -1.97
N GLU A 137 15.08 -17.76 -2.02
CA GLU A 137 16.32 -17.74 -2.83
C GLU A 137 17.31 -18.84 -2.41
N LEU A 138 17.39 -19.15 -1.11
CA LEU A 138 18.20 -20.24 -0.57
C LEU A 138 17.58 -21.63 -0.76
N GLY A 139 16.37 -21.73 -1.30
CA GLY A 139 15.64 -23.00 -1.43
C GLY A 139 15.25 -23.65 -0.09
N THR A 140 15.22 -22.87 1.00
CA THR A 140 14.94 -23.36 2.37
C THR A 140 13.63 -22.85 2.94
N LEU A 141 12.79 -22.17 2.14
CA LEU A 141 11.48 -21.69 2.54
C LEU A 141 10.57 -22.85 2.93
N THR A 142 9.87 -22.71 4.05
CA THR A 142 8.90 -23.72 4.54
C THR A 142 7.52 -23.10 4.63
N GLN A 143 6.47 -23.94 4.75
CA GLN A 143 5.11 -23.45 5.00
C GLN A 143 5.03 -22.64 6.29
N THR A 144 5.75 -23.05 7.34
CA THR A 144 5.82 -22.32 8.61
C THR A 144 6.43 -20.90 8.42
N ASP A 145 7.46 -20.79 7.59
CA ASP A 145 8.05 -19.47 7.27
C ASP A 145 7.01 -18.58 6.56
N ILE A 146 6.29 -19.12 5.57
CA ILE A 146 5.22 -18.39 4.87
C ILE A 146 4.10 -17.96 5.82
N ASP A 147 3.68 -18.84 6.74
CA ASP A 147 2.61 -18.56 7.69
C ASP A 147 3.00 -17.45 8.68
N ASN A 148 4.25 -17.45 9.13
CA ASN A 148 4.78 -16.47 10.06
C ASN A 148 5.17 -15.12 9.41
N THR A 149 5.19 -15.04 8.10
CA THR A 149 5.57 -13.85 7.33
C THR A 149 4.45 -13.39 6.40
N ILE A 150 4.39 -13.94 5.20
CA ILE A 150 3.47 -13.52 4.13
C ILE A 150 2.01 -13.66 4.56
N ASN A 151 1.63 -14.83 5.11
CA ASN A 151 0.25 -15.08 5.53
C ASN A 151 -0.15 -14.23 6.74
N LYS A 152 0.78 -13.93 7.65
CA LYS A 152 0.57 -12.98 8.74
C LYS A 152 0.24 -11.59 8.21
N LEU A 153 0.97 -11.11 7.20
CA LEU A 153 0.71 -9.82 6.55
C LEU A 153 -0.61 -9.83 5.76
N ARG A 154 -0.94 -10.93 5.05
CA ARG A 154 -2.21 -11.09 4.35
C ARG A 154 -3.39 -11.05 5.33
N THR A 155 -3.31 -11.78 6.43
CA THR A 155 -4.35 -11.80 7.48
C THR A 155 -4.57 -10.39 8.06
N ARG A 156 -3.49 -9.69 8.42
CA ARG A 156 -3.57 -8.31 8.90
C ARG A 156 -4.22 -7.37 7.88
N ALA A 157 -3.94 -7.57 6.60
CA ALA A 157 -4.49 -6.77 5.52
C ALA A 157 -5.97 -7.07 5.21
N GLY A 158 -6.52 -8.17 5.74
CA GLY A 158 -7.88 -8.61 5.43
C GLY A 158 -8.00 -9.40 4.12
N VAL A 159 -6.87 -9.89 3.58
CA VAL A 159 -6.86 -10.85 2.46
C VAL A 159 -7.18 -12.22 3.04
N THR A 160 -8.24 -12.87 2.55
CA THR A 160 -8.73 -14.13 3.10
C THR A 160 -7.96 -15.36 2.59
N GLY A 161 -7.38 -15.25 1.38
CA GLY A 161 -6.58 -16.32 0.79
C GLY A 161 -5.16 -16.39 1.37
N LYS A 162 -4.77 -17.56 1.82
CA LYS A 162 -3.40 -17.82 2.30
C LYS A 162 -2.53 -18.36 1.18
N LEU A 163 -1.25 -18.03 1.21
CA LEU A 163 -0.24 -18.63 0.35
C LEU A 163 0.13 -20.00 0.89
N ASN A 164 0.20 -20.98 -0.02
CA ASN A 164 0.59 -22.34 0.29
C ASN A 164 1.78 -22.73 -0.59
N MET A 165 2.77 -23.43 -0.03
CA MET A 165 3.97 -23.91 -0.76
C MET A 165 3.62 -24.75 -2.01
N ASN A 166 2.50 -25.48 -1.97
CA ASN A 166 2.03 -26.32 -3.08
C ASN A 166 1.12 -25.55 -4.06
N ALA A 167 0.86 -24.26 -3.84
CA ALA A 167 0.07 -23.48 -4.76
C ALA A 167 0.88 -23.21 -6.03
N ALA A 168 0.27 -23.40 -7.18
CA ALA A 168 0.86 -23.14 -8.51
C ALA A 168 1.26 -21.67 -8.76
N ASN A 169 1.17 -20.82 -7.76
CA ASN A 169 1.36 -19.38 -7.79
C ASN A 169 2.65 -18.92 -7.10
N LEU A 170 3.57 -19.83 -6.82
CA LEU A 170 4.92 -19.48 -6.32
C LEU A 170 5.91 -19.20 -7.45
N SER A 171 5.47 -19.29 -8.70
CA SER A 171 6.24 -18.97 -9.91
C SER A 171 5.98 -17.56 -10.38
#